data_71bcdd303c820f3b1b493a24789aa763
#
_entry.id   71bcdd303c820f3b1b493a24789aa763
#
_cell.length_a   1.000
_cell.length_b   1.000
_cell.length_c   1.000
_cell.angle_alpha   90.00
_cell.angle_beta   90.00
_cell.angle_gamma   90.00
#
_symmetry.space_group_name_H-M   'P 1'
#
loop_
_entity.id
_entity.type
_entity.pdbx_description
1 polymer ?
#
loop_
_entity_poly.entity_id
_entity_poly.type
_entity_poly.pdbx_seq_one_letter_code
_entity_poly.pdbx_strand_id
1 'polypeptide(L)'
;MKKYLKSAGVIPCLIISLCLILMLTTCAVYYRNPSTGSTGNFYGQDVMYVYASTKVSASLYGSYTYIVRNEPSAAALVSFIFLSMSSIMLGIGAALPLLKNDKPVIRFSGILNIISMVLIFGAAIAITFVPRDWSYFTSDGWSDGVEFHLGGGYLTVCLLSFLASALCLPSVIACFKKDNLEEAQD
;
A
#
# COMPACT_ATOMS: atom_id res chain seq x y z
N MET A 1 -18.33 -24.59 9.80
CA MET A 1 -17.12 -24.40 8.98
C MET A 1 -17.37 -23.52 7.74
N LYS A 2 -18.40 -23.78 6.90
CA LYS A 2 -18.72 -22.99 5.69
C LYS A 2 -18.96 -21.49 5.95
N LYS A 3 -19.64 -21.11 7.04
CA LYS A 3 -19.89 -19.69 7.41
C LYS A 3 -18.60 -18.91 7.64
N TYR A 4 -17.62 -19.52 8.32
CA TYR A 4 -16.32 -18.86 8.57
C TYR A 4 -15.50 -18.70 7.30
N LEU A 5 -15.64 -19.61 6.32
CA LEU A 5 -14.92 -19.48 5.05
C LEU A 5 -15.44 -18.29 4.22
N LYS A 6 -16.74 -17.97 4.30
CA LYS A 6 -17.34 -16.78 3.66
C LYS A 6 -16.80 -15.48 4.28
N SER A 7 -16.42 -15.51 5.55
CA SER A 7 -15.83 -14.37 6.28
C SER A 7 -14.29 -14.37 6.28
N ALA A 8 -13.67 -15.24 5.49
CA ALA A 8 -12.21 -15.34 5.41
C ALA A 8 -11.54 -14.04 4.93
N GLY A 9 -12.29 -13.10 4.35
CA GLY A 9 -11.85 -11.75 4.02
C GLY A 9 -11.39 -10.91 5.22
N VAL A 10 -11.67 -11.31 6.45
CA VAL A 10 -11.18 -10.63 7.66
C VAL A 10 -9.64 -10.64 7.75
N ILE A 11 -9.02 -11.78 7.42
CA ILE A 11 -7.55 -11.90 7.50
C ILE A 11 -6.85 -10.95 6.53
N PRO A 12 -7.16 -10.95 5.21
CA PRO A 12 -6.59 -9.96 4.30
C PRO A 12 -6.92 -8.52 4.70
N CYS A 13 -8.12 -8.24 5.24
CA CYS A 13 -8.47 -6.91 5.75
C CYS A 13 -7.51 -6.43 6.85
N LEU A 14 -7.18 -7.28 7.82
CA LEU A 14 -6.22 -6.97 8.88
C LEU A 14 -4.80 -6.75 8.33
N ILE A 15 -4.36 -7.58 7.37
CA ILE A 15 -3.07 -7.44 6.72
C ILE A 15 -3.00 -6.08 5.99
N ILE A 16 -4.03 -5.71 5.24
CA ILE A 16 -4.06 -4.44 4.50
C ILE A 16 -4.11 -3.25 5.46
N SER A 17 -4.84 -3.34 6.57
CA SER A 17 -4.83 -2.30 7.60
C SER A 17 -3.43 -2.10 8.20
N LEU A 18 -2.68 -3.18 8.42
CA LEU A 18 -1.27 -3.11 8.82
C LEU A 18 -0.41 -2.47 7.72
N CYS A 19 -0.62 -2.83 6.46
CA CYS A 19 0.08 -2.23 5.31
C CYS A 19 -0.10 -0.71 5.25
N LEU A 20 -1.30 -0.19 5.51
CA LEU A 20 -1.57 1.25 5.53
C LEU A 20 -0.76 1.98 6.61
N ILE A 21 -0.63 1.38 7.80
CA ILE A 21 0.20 1.94 8.87
C ILE A 21 1.68 1.91 8.43
N LEU A 22 2.15 0.79 7.91
CA LEU A 22 3.53 0.64 7.45
C LEU A 22 3.87 1.63 6.33
N MET A 23 2.95 1.88 5.40
CA MET A 23 3.16 2.86 4.33
C MET A 23 3.41 4.28 4.84
N LEU A 24 2.84 4.66 5.98
CA LEU A 24 3.05 5.99 6.56
C LEU A 24 4.31 6.07 7.41
N THR A 25 4.65 5.01 8.11
CA THR A 25 5.62 5.05 9.22
C THR A 25 6.97 4.44 8.90
N THR A 26 7.09 3.68 7.80
CA THR A 26 8.34 2.96 7.49
C THR A 26 9.10 3.57 6.32
N CYS A 27 10.33 3.13 6.11
CA CYS A 27 11.17 3.56 5.00
C CYS A 27 10.53 3.18 3.66
N ALA A 28 10.17 4.19 2.88
CA ALA A 28 9.56 4.06 1.55
C ALA A 28 10.62 3.98 0.46
N VAL A 29 11.60 4.89 0.51
CA VAL A 29 12.69 5.00 -0.45
C VAL A 29 13.98 5.19 0.32
N TYR A 30 15.04 4.51 -0.08
CA TYR A 30 16.38 4.84 0.34
C TYR A 30 17.20 5.34 -0.86
N TYR A 31 18.12 6.22 -0.61
CA TYR A 31 19.03 6.72 -1.63
C TYR A 31 20.48 6.33 -1.37
N ARG A 32 21.23 6.25 -2.44
CA ARG A 32 22.67 6.10 -2.44
C ARG A 32 23.28 7.11 -3.42
N ASN A 33 24.21 7.89 -2.96
CA ASN A 33 25.03 8.74 -3.81
C ASN A 33 26.34 7.99 -4.11
N PRO A 34 26.54 7.50 -5.34
CA PRO A 34 27.74 6.73 -5.68
C PRO A 34 29.03 7.55 -5.62
N SER A 35 28.94 8.87 -5.82
CA SER A 35 30.11 9.77 -5.81
C SER A 35 30.63 10.04 -4.40
N THR A 36 29.75 10.19 -3.42
CA THR A 36 30.10 10.52 -2.04
C THR A 36 30.01 9.34 -1.08
N GLY A 37 29.36 8.24 -1.50
CA GLY A 37 29.03 7.09 -0.65
C GLY A 37 27.95 7.39 0.38
N SER A 38 27.33 8.57 0.37
CA SER A 38 26.29 8.92 1.33
C SER A 38 25.00 8.15 1.05
N THR A 39 24.32 7.78 2.12
CA THR A 39 23.04 7.07 2.08
C THR A 39 22.05 7.71 3.03
N GLY A 40 20.76 7.56 2.78
CA GLY A 40 19.70 8.01 3.68
C GLY A 40 18.36 7.41 3.33
N ASN A 41 17.39 7.61 4.21
CA ASN A 41 16.07 7.04 4.12
C ASN A 41 15.02 8.13 4.08
N PHE A 42 13.99 7.92 3.27
CA PHE A 42 12.76 8.71 3.26
C PHE A 42 11.59 7.83 3.69
N TYR A 43 10.79 8.36 4.58
CA TYR A 43 9.63 7.65 5.12
C TYR A 43 8.41 7.84 4.23
N GLY A 44 7.39 7.02 4.43
CA GLY A 44 6.20 7.05 3.58
C GLY A 44 5.49 8.39 3.54
N GLN A 45 5.42 9.11 4.65
CA GLN A 45 4.88 10.48 4.70
C GLN A 45 5.68 11.47 3.83
N ASP A 46 7.01 11.34 3.78
CA ASP A 46 7.87 12.22 2.97
C ASP A 46 7.68 11.97 1.48
N VAL A 47 7.28 10.74 1.11
CA VAL A 47 7.09 10.32 -0.29
C VAL A 47 5.67 10.61 -0.79
N MET A 48 4.68 10.61 0.11
CA MET A 48 3.28 10.85 -0.24
C MET A 48 2.85 12.32 -0.19
N TYR A 49 3.54 13.16 0.58
CA TYR A 49 3.17 14.56 0.75
C TYR A 49 4.23 15.50 0.19
N VAL A 50 3.79 16.67 -0.27
CA VAL A 50 4.72 17.75 -0.65
C VAL A 50 5.42 18.23 0.61
N TYR A 51 6.72 18.18 0.58
CA TYR A 51 7.55 18.68 1.66
C TYR A 51 8.53 19.72 1.12
N ALA A 52 8.59 20.88 1.77
CA ALA A 52 9.59 21.88 1.51
C ALA A 52 10.19 22.35 2.83
N SER A 53 11.47 22.25 3.00
CA SER A 53 12.16 22.76 4.18
C SER A 53 13.42 23.51 3.81
N THR A 54 13.73 24.50 4.62
CA THR A 54 15.02 25.21 4.57
C THR A 54 15.99 24.48 5.49
N LYS A 55 17.11 24.02 4.95
CA LYS A 55 18.20 23.43 5.72
C LYS A 55 19.40 24.33 5.72
N VAL A 56 20.07 24.42 6.85
CA VAL A 56 21.33 25.13 7.01
C VAL A 56 22.44 24.11 7.14
N SER A 57 23.39 24.13 6.24
CA SER A 57 24.63 23.35 6.33
C SER A 57 25.77 24.23 6.78
N ALA A 58 26.43 23.83 7.86
CA ALA A 58 27.67 24.52 8.33
C ALA A 58 28.87 23.79 7.76
N SER A 59 29.80 24.56 7.19
CA SER A 59 31.11 24.08 6.74
C SER A 59 32.21 24.90 7.40
N LEU A 60 33.46 24.44 7.25
CA LEU A 60 34.65 25.22 7.71
C LEU A 60 34.79 26.61 7.06
N TYR A 61 34.09 26.81 5.93
CA TYR A 61 34.11 28.06 5.14
C TYR A 61 32.86 28.93 5.32
N GLY A 62 31.96 28.56 6.25
CA GLY A 62 30.73 29.30 6.53
C GLY A 62 29.48 28.43 6.56
N SER A 63 28.36 29.04 6.85
CA SER A 63 27.05 28.40 6.76
C SER A 63 26.33 28.82 5.48
N TYR A 64 25.75 27.87 4.79
CA TYR A 64 24.86 28.14 3.64
C TYR A 64 23.49 27.54 3.86
N THR A 65 22.50 28.24 3.36
CA THR A 65 21.09 27.82 3.45
C THR A 65 20.63 27.27 2.09
N TYR A 66 20.04 26.10 2.07
CA TYR A 66 19.47 25.54 0.86
C TYR A 66 18.04 25.07 1.10
N ILE A 67 17.24 25.12 0.04
CA ILE A 67 15.86 24.66 0.06
C ILE A 67 15.83 23.23 -0.43
N VAL A 68 15.20 22.38 0.37
CA VAL A 68 14.93 20.98 0.03
C VAL A 68 13.45 20.87 -0.30
N ARG A 69 13.13 20.35 -1.46
CA ARG A 69 11.77 20.10 -1.90
C ARG A 69 11.65 18.71 -2.50
N ASN A 70 10.58 18.01 -2.16
CA ASN A 70 10.20 16.78 -2.83
C ASN A 70 8.87 16.96 -3.59
N GLU A 71 8.70 16.19 -4.63
CA GLU A 71 7.40 16.01 -5.28
C GLU A 71 6.81 14.67 -4.82
N PRO A 72 5.49 14.62 -4.51
CA PRO A 72 4.88 13.40 -4.05
C PRO A 72 4.87 12.35 -5.15
N SER A 73 5.09 11.09 -4.80
CA SER A 73 4.97 9.98 -5.73
C SER A 73 3.50 9.67 -6.00
N ALA A 74 3.08 9.79 -7.26
CA ALA A 74 1.76 9.38 -7.69
C ALA A 74 1.54 7.87 -7.46
N ALA A 75 2.58 7.06 -7.67
CA ALA A 75 2.55 5.62 -7.41
C ALA A 75 2.29 5.30 -5.94
N ALA A 76 2.92 6.02 -5.00
CA ALA A 76 2.67 5.86 -3.57
C ALA A 76 1.24 6.26 -3.18
N LEU A 77 0.75 7.41 -3.69
CA LEU A 77 -0.61 7.88 -3.44
C LEU A 77 -1.67 6.92 -3.99
N VAL A 78 -1.52 6.46 -5.23
CA VAL A 78 -2.43 5.47 -5.85
C VAL A 78 -2.45 4.18 -5.05
N SER A 79 -1.28 3.69 -4.62
CA SER A 79 -1.19 2.49 -3.79
C SER A 79 -1.91 2.65 -2.47
N PHE A 80 -1.75 3.79 -1.80
CA PHE A 80 -2.41 4.09 -0.54
C PHE A 80 -3.94 4.16 -0.69
N ILE A 81 -4.43 4.80 -1.76
CA ILE A 81 -5.86 4.87 -2.09
C ILE A 81 -6.42 3.46 -2.36
N PHE A 82 -5.73 2.66 -3.18
CA PHE A 82 -6.17 1.30 -3.51
C PHE A 82 -6.24 0.40 -2.27
N LEU A 83 -5.24 0.45 -1.40
CA LEU A 83 -5.24 -0.31 -0.15
C LEU A 83 -6.34 0.17 0.80
N SER A 84 -6.57 1.49 0.90
CA SER A 84 -7.64 2.06 1.73
C SER A 84 -9.02 1.62 1.25
N MET A 85 -9.31 1.73 -0.04
CA MET A 85 -10.56 1.25 -0.63
C MET A 85 -10.74 -0.26 -0.43
N SER A 86 -9.68 -1.03 -0.64
CA SER A 86 -9.72 -2.49 -0.44
C SER A 86 -10.00 -2.88 0.99
N SER A 87 -9.42 -2.18 1.97
CA SER A 87 -9.67 -2.43 3.40
C SER A 87 -11.14 -2.25 3.74
N ILE A 88 -11.76 -1.17 3.26
CA ILE A 88 -13.19 -0.90 3.48
C ILE A 88 -14.05 -1.98 2.80
N MET A 89 -13.78 -2.29 1.54
CA MET A 89 -14.55 -3.29 0.78
C MET A 89 -14.43 -4.69 1.40
N LEU A 90 -13.24 -5.10 1.82
CA LEU A 90 -13.03 -6.38 2.51
C LEU A 90 -13.75 -6.42 3.86
N GLY A 91 -13.71 -5.33 4.62
CA GLY A 91 -14.44 -5.22 5.89
C GLY A 91 -15.94 -5.41 5.70
N ILE A 92 -16.52 -4.71 4.74
CA ILE A 92 -17.95 -4.86 4.38
C ILE A 92 -18.23 -6.28 3.86
N GLY A 93 -17.42 -6.77 2.92
CA GLY A 93 -17.56 -8.08 2.32
C GLY A 93 -17.46 -9.23 3.33
N ALA A 94 -16.65 -9.09 4.37
CA ALA A 94 -16.54 -10.08 5.43
C ALA A 94 -17.69 -10.00 6.45
N ALA A 95 -18.22 -8.81 6.71
CA ALA A 95 -19.30 -8.59 7.67
C ALA A 95 -20.67 -9.02 7.12
N LEU A 96 -20.96 -8.77 5.85
CA LEU A 96 -22.26 -9.02 5.24
C LEU A 96 -22.75 -10.47 5.42
N PRO A 97 -21.98 -11.54 5.14
CA PRO A 97 -22.43 -12.92 5.32
C PRO A 97 -22.64 -13.31 6.78
N LEU A 98 -22.08 -12.55 7.74
CA LEU A 98 -22.30 -12.77 9.17
C LEU A 98 -23.64 -12.18 9.62
N LEU A 99 -24.02 -11.02 9.07
CA LEU A 99 -25.26 -10.33 9.39
C LEU A 99 -26.46 -10.98 8.70
N LYS A 100 -26.34 -11.26 7.42
CA LYS A 100 -27.41 -11.84 6.62
C LYS A 100 -26.88 -12.87 5.65
N ASN A 101 -27.42 -14.11 5.71
CA ASN A 101 -26.91 -15.23 4.93
C ASN A 101 -27.77 -15.50 3.67
N ASP A 102 -28.33 -14.45 3.06
CA ASP A 102 -29.13 -14.55 1.84
C ASP A 102 -28.25 -14.65 0.60
N LYS A 103 -28.73 -15.38 -0.40
CA LYS A 103 -28.05 -15.58 -1.69
C LYS A 103 -27.54 -14.30 -2.37
N PRO A 104 -28.36 -13.21 -2.49
CA PRO A 104 -27.89 -11.98 -3.10
C PRO A 104 -26.79 -11.30 -2.27
N VAL A 105 -26.87 -11.36 -0.93
CA VAL A 105 -25.87 -10.77 -0.02
C VAL A 105 -24.54 -11.50 -0.11
N ILE A 106 -24.56 -12.83 -0.20
CA ILE A 106 -23.35 -13.65 -0.37
C ILE A 106 -22.67 -13.35 -1.70
N ARG A 107 -23.45 -13.24 -2.79
CA ARG A 107 -22.90 -12.87 -4.11
C ARG A 107 -22.29 -11.49 -4.12
N PHE A 108 -22.97 -10.52 -3.49
CA PHE A 108 -22.46 -9.16 -3.38
C PHE A 108 -21.14 -9.10 -2.58
N SER A 109 -21.06 -9.83 -1.46
CA SER A 109 -19.82 -10.01 -0.71
C SER A 109 -18.69 -10.59 -1.58
N GLY A 110 -19.00 -11.61 -2.39
CA GLY A 110 -18.03 -12.18 -3.33
C GLY A 110 -17.51 -11.18 -4.35
N ILE A 111 -18.38 -10.32 -4.89
CA ILE A 111 -18.01 -9.27 -5.84
C ILE A 111 -17.08 -8.24 -5.15
N LEU A 112 -17.41 -7.81 -3.93
CA LEU A 112 -16.55 -6.90 -3.17
C LEU A 112 -15.15 -7.49 -2.93
N ASN A 113 -15.08 -8.78 -2.60
CA ASN A 113 -13.81 -9.47 -2.41
C ASN A 113 -12.97 -9.57 -3.70
N ILE A 114 -13.62 -9.77 -4.87
CA ILE A 114 -12.93 -9.76 -6.17
C ILE A 114 -12.36 -8.38 -6.48
N ILE A 115 -13.17 -7.32 -6.33
CA ILE A 115 -12.72 -5.95 -6.57
C ILE A 115 -11.54 -5.61 -5.65
N SER A 116 -11.65 -5.95 -4.37
CA SER A 116 -10.58 -5.74 -3.39
C SER A 116 -9.30 -6.47 -3.79
N MET A 117 -9.41 -7.73 -4.22
CA MET A 117 -8.26 -8.52 -4.67
C MET A 117 -7.52 -7.84 -5.83
N VAL A 118 -8.25 -7.31 -6.81
CA VAL A 118 -7.67 -6.60 -7.96
C VAL A 118 -7.00 -5.29 -7.51
N LEU A 119 -7.64 -4.52 -6.64
CA LEU A 119 -7.07 -3.28 -6.12
C LEU A 119 -5.80 -3.53 -5.29
N ILE A 120 -5.79 -4.54 -4.44
CA ILE A 120 -4.61 -4.91 -3.63
C ILE A 120 -3.46 -5.32 -4.55
N PHE A 121 -3.73 -6.13 -5.57
CA PHE A 121 -2.72 -6.55 -6.54
C PHE A 121 -2.18 -5.35 -7.33
N GLY A 122 -3.06 -4.43 -7.77
CA GLY A 122 -2.68 -3.18 -8.43
C GLY A 122 -1.83 -2.28 -7.54
N ALA A 123 -2.16 -2.18 -6.25
CA ALA A 123 -1.36 -1.44 -5.27
C ALA A 123 0.04 -2.03 -5.11
N ALA A 124 0.16 -3.36 -5.02
CA ALA A 124 1.45 -4.03 -4.92
C ALA A 124 2.34 -3.73 -6.13
N ILE A 125 1.78 -3.73 -7.33
CA ILE A 125 2.51 -3.36 -8.55
C ILE A 125 2.90 -1.87 -8.50
N ALA A 126 1.98 -0.97 -8.16
CA ALA A 126 2.25 0.47 -8.14
C ALA A 126 3.39 0.83 -7.16
N ILE A 127 3.48 0.16 -6.01
CA ILE A 127 4.57 0.35 -5.04
C ILE A 127 5.96 0.15 -5.67
N THR A 128 6.11 -0.77 -6.62
CA THR A 128 7.40 -1.03 -7.27
C THR A 128 7.89 0.14 -8.14
N PHE A 129 7.00 1.04 -8.53
CA PHE A 129 7.33 2.22 -9.33
C PHE A 129 7.70 3.45 -8.48
N VAL A 130 7.46 3.41 -7.16
CA VAL A 130 7.71 4.55 -6.26
C VAL A 130 9.13 5.14 -6.40
N PRO A 131 10.21 4.36 -6.45
CA PRO A 131 11.55 4.92 -6.58
C PRO A 131 11.80 5.66 -7.90
N ARG A 132 11.04 5.32 -8.96
CA ARG A 132 11.16 5.97 -10.28
C ARG A 132 10.27 7.19 -10.42
N ASP A 133 9.15 7.19 -9.70
CA ASP A 133 8.12 8.22 -9.77
C ASP A 133 8.38 9.34 -8.77
N TRP A 134 9.10 9.07 -7.69
CA TRP A 134 9.41 10.04 -6.66
C TRP A 134 10.66 10.85 -7.00
N SER A 135 10.58 12.16 -6.81
CA SER A 135 11.68 13.08 -7.04
C SER A 135 11.99 13.94 -5.81
N TYR A 136 13.25 14.16 -5.60
CA TYR A 136 13.77 14.93 -4.47
C TYR A 136 14.74 15.99 -5.00
N PHE A 137 14.42 17.25 -4.79
CA PHE A 137 15.20 18.38 -5.29
C PHE A 137 15.90 19.14 -4.17
N THR A 138 17.11 19.55 -4.44
CA THR A 138 17.85 20.51 -3.63
C THR A 138 18.25 21.70 -4.50
N SER A 139 18.34 22.89 -3.90
CA SER A 139 18.73 24.11 -4.64
C SER A 139 20.17 24.10 -5.16
N ASP A 140 20.98 23.18 -4.69
CA ASP A 140 22.38 22.99 -5.07
C ASP A 140 22.59 21.84 -6.08
N GLY A 141 21.52 21.24 -6.60
CA GLY A 141 21.60 20.12 -7.54
C GLY A 141 22.07 18.79 -6.91
N TRP A 142 22.03 18.68 -5.59
CA TRP A 142 22.55 17.51 -4.87
C TRP A 142 21.92 16.17 -5.29
N SER A 143 20.69 16.19 -5.81
CA SER A 143 20.01 14.99 -6.29
C SER A 143 20.53 14.45 -7.62
N ASP A 144 21.39 15.19 -8.32
CA ASP A 144 21.97 14.77 -9.58
C ASP A 144 22.91 13.57 -9.36
N GLY A 145 22.65 12.48 -10.07
CA GLY A 145 23.42 11.23 -9.96
C GLY A 145 23.11 10.39 -8.71
N VAL A 146 22.11 10.75 -7.91
CA VAL A 146 21.66 9.94 -6.77
C VAL A 146 20.75 8.80 -7.25
N GLU A 147 21.04 7.59 -6.79
CA GLU A 147 20.21 6.42 -7.06
C GLU A 147 19.15 6.25 -5.95
N PHE A 148 17.89 6.12 -6.36
CA PHE A 148 16.77 5.86 -5.47
C PHE A 148 16.32 4.40 -5.60
N HIS A 149 16.12 3.75 -4.46
CA HIS A 149 15.72 2.35 -4.37
C HIS A 149 14.52 2.19 -3.45
N LEU A 150 13.75 1.13 -3.67
CA LEU A 150 12.62 0.80 -2.81
C LEU A 150 13.09 0.49 -1.39
N GLY A 151 12.54 1.21 -0.41
CA GLY A 151 12.85 1.02 1.00
C GLY A 151 12.27 -0.28 1.55
N GLY A 152 12.90 -0.81 2.60
CA GLY A 152 12.50 -2.08 3.21
C GLY A 152 11.05 -2.09 3.70
N GLY A 153 10.53 -0.94 4.15
CA GLY A 153 9.13 -0.81 4.56
C GLY A 153 8.16 -1.02 3.40
N TYR A 154 8.39 -0.35 2.28
CA TYR A 154 7.54 -0.49 1.09
C TYR A 154 7.71 -1.86 0.41
N LEU A 155 8.90 -2.44 0.46
CA LEU A 155 9.10 -3.82 0.01
C LEU A 155 8.24 -4.79 0.84
N THR A 156 8.22 -4.62 2.15
CA THR A 156 7.38 -5.42 3.06
C THR A 156 5.90 -5.24 2.74
N VAL A 157 5.44 -4.00 2.54
CA VAL A 157 4.05 -3.72 2.14
C VAL A 157 3.71 -4.38 0.80
N CYS A 158 4.61 -4.32 -0.17
CA CYS A 158 4.44 -4.98 -1.47
C CYS A 158 4.22 -6.50 -1.31
N LEU A 159 5.08 -7.16 -0.56
CA LEU A 159 4.99 -8.61 -0.31
C LEU A 159 3.72 -8.99 0.46
N LEU A 160 3.38 -8.23 1.51
CA LEU A 160 2.14 -8.44 2.28
C LEU A 160 0.89 -8.20 1.43
N SER A 161 0.91 -7.25 0.50
CA SER A 161 -0.19 -6.99 -0.42
C SER A 161 -0.39 -8.15 -1.40
N PHE A 162 0.68 -8.72 -1.96
CA PHE A 162 0.57 -9.95 -2.78
C PHE A 162 -0.01 -11.11 -1.97
N LEU A 163 0.46 -11.30 -0.73
CA LEU A 163 -0.06 -12.34 0.16
C LEU A 163 -1.55 -12.11 0.47
N ALA A 164 -1.94 -10.88 0.80
CA ALA A 164 -3.34 -10.53 1.10
C ALA A 164 -4.25 -10.75 -0.11
N SER A 165 -3.79 -10.39 -1.32
CA SER A 165 -4.53 -10.66 -2.56
C SER A 165 -4.76 -12.16 -2.75
N ALA A 166 -3.75 -13.00 -2.55
CA ALA A 166 -3.89 -14.45 -2.62
C ALA A 166 -4.84 -15.01 -1.55
N LEU A 167 -4.82 -14.47 -0.34
CA LEU A 167 -5.71 -14.87 0.75
C LEU A 167 -7.18 -14.46 0.55
N CYS A 168 -7.49 -13.58 -0.41
CA CYS A 168 -8.87 -13.30 -0.81
C CYS A 168 -9.51 -14.45 -1.57
N LEU A 169 -8.74 -15.28 -2.30
CA LEU A 169 -9.26 -16.36 -3.15
C LEU A 169 -10.17 -17.35 -2.43
N PRO A 170 -9.84 -17.88 -1.23
CA PRO A 170 -10.73 -18.81 -0.52
C PRO A 170 -12.09 -18.19 -0.21
N SER A 171 -12.14 -16.90 0.15
CA SER A 171 -13.40 -16.21 0.42
C SER A 171 -14.23 -16.02 -0.85
N VAL A 172 -13.59 -15.65 -1.96
CA VAL A 172 -14.25 -15.54 -3.28
C VAL A 172 -14.84 -16.87 -3.69
N ILE A 173 -14.05 -17.94 -3.67
CA ILE A 173 -14.51 -19.30 -4.04
C ILE A 173 -15.69 -19.72 -3.17
N ALA A 174 -15.62 -19.48 -1.86
CA ALA A 174 -16.70 -19.83 -0.94
C ALA A 174 -18.01 -19.09 -1.22
N CYS A 175 -17.94 -17.82 -1.67
CA CYS A 175 -19.12 -17.03 -2.00
C CYS A 175 -19.81 -17.46 -3.31
N PHE A 176 -19.07 -18.06 -4.25
CA PHE A 176 -19.61 -18.46 -5.56
C PHE A 176 -19.83 -19.97 -5.72
N LYS A 177 -19.45 -20.79 -4.74
CA LYS A 177 -19.67 -22.22 -4.81
C LYS A 177 -21.18 -22.54 -4.79
N LYS A 178 -21.64 -23.40 -5.70
CA LYS A 178 -23.06 -23.76 -5.91
C LYS A 178 -23.76 -24.22 -4.62
N ASP A 179 -23.10 -25.09 -3.84
CA ASP A 179 -23.66 -25.65 -2.59
C ASP A 179 -23.97 -24.56 -1.54
N ASN A 180 -23.18 -23.47 -1.50
CA ASN A 180 -23.40 -22.34 -0.57
C ASN A 180 -24.58 -21.45 -1.03
N LEU A 181 -24.92 -21.48 -2.31
CA LEU A 181 -26.04 -20.73 -2.88
C LEU A 181 -27.38 -21.46 -2.73
N GLU A 182 -27.36 -22.77 -2.59
CA GLU A 182 -28.54 -23.60 -2.33
C GLU A 182 -28.91 -23.58 -0.85
N GLU A 183 -27.96 -23.72 0.07
CA GLU A 183 -28.19 -23.63 1.54
C GLU A 183 -28.74 -22.27 2.03
N ALA A 184 -28.71 -21.23 1.22
CA ALA A 184 -29.28 -19.92 1.56
C ALA A 184 -30.75 -19.77 1.17
N GLN A 185 -31.39 -20.84 0.66
CA GLN A 185 -32.78 -20.87 0.23
C GLN A 185 -33.70 -21.65 1.20
N ASP A 186 -33.13 -22.44 2.10
CA ASP A 186 -33.79 -23.18 3.18
C ASP A 186 -33.74 -22.36 4.50
#